data_848d4d7732849d8f72a2b1ca7bfd150d
#
_entry.id   848d4d7732849d8f72a2b1ca7bfd150d
#
_cell.length_a   1.000
_cell.length_b   1.000
_cell.length_c   1.000
_cell.angle_alpha   90.00
_cell.angle_beta   90.00
_cell.angle_gamma   90.00
#
_symmetry.space_group_name_H-M   'P 1'
#
loop_
_entity.id
_entity.type
_entity.pdbx_description
1 polymer ?
#
loop_
_entity_poly.entity_id
_entity_poly.type
_entity_poly.pdbx_seq_one_letter_code
_entity_poly.pdbx_strand_id
1 'polypeptide(L)'
;MKKYLIALVMIVMIMSCFFGKTLVMANEESDDTVYNRYYTTIEVEKGDTLWSIAKTCYHHSGMSVREYVYELKLINGMVSDEIRAGNMISVEYYAETPGNPYIK
;
A
#
# COMPACT_ATOMS: atom_id res chain seq x y z
N MET A 1 -1.19 39.92 32.29
CA MET A 1 -2.19 38.87 32.24
C MET A 1 -2.67 38.52 30.83
N LYS A 2 -2.84 39.53 29.97
CA LYS A 2 -3.23 39.26 28.57
C LYS A 2 -2.20 38.49 27.76
N LYS A 3 -0.92 38.58 28.10
CA LYS A 3 0.17 37.86 27.41
C LYS A 3 0.07 36.37 27.62
N TYR A 4 -0.28 35.90 28.79
CA TYR A 4 -0.42 34.51 29.12
C TYR A 4 -1.71 33.89 28.52
N LEU A 5 -2.75 34.71 28.40
CA LEU A 5 -4.01 34.28 27.81
C LEU A 5 -3.81 33.90 26.34
N ILE A 6 -3.08 34.71 25.57
CA ILE A 6 -2.78 34.44 24.16
C ILE A 6 -1.92 33.18 24.01
N ALA A 7 -0.91 33.01 24.88
CA ALA A 7 -0.05 31.85 24.88
C ALA A 7 -0.86 30.57 25.18
N LEU A 8 -1.79 30.64 26.14
CA LEU A 8 -2.64 29.52 26.50
C LEU A 8 -3.55 29.13 25.36
N VAL A 9 -4.16 30.10 24.68
CA VAL A 9 -5.03 29.86 23.53
C VAL A 9 -4.23 29.21 22.38
N MET A 10 -3.02 29.67 22.12
CA MET A 10 -2.15 29.08 21.10
C MET A 10 -1.79 27.64 21.40
N ILE A 11 -1.49 27.32 22.63
CA ILE A 11 -1.17 25.95 23.06
C ILE A 11 -2.39 25.04 22.88
N VAL A 12 -3.57 25.51 23.27
CA VAL A 12 -4.81 24.76 23.13
C VAL A 12 -5.11 24.48 21.64
N MET A 13 -4.90 25.46 20.77
CA MET A 13 -5.13 25.29 19.33
C MET A 13 -4.17 24.26 18.72
N ILE A 14 -2.91 24.31 19.11
CA ILE A 14 -1.91 23.35 18.63
C ILE A 14 -2.26 21.94 19.10
N MET A 15 -2.65 21.78 20.34
CA MET A 15 -3.06 20.48 20.88
C MET A 15 -4.32 19.96 20.21
N SER A 16 -5.27 20.82 19.91
CA SER A 16 -6.49 20.42 19.17
C SER A 16 -6.17 19.88 17.78
N CYS A 17 -5.20 20.45 17.09
CA CYS A 17 -4.76 19.95 15.78
C CYS A 17 -4.18 18.54 15.89
N PHE A 18 -3.40 18.29 16.94
CA PHE A 18 -2.83 16.95 17.18
C PHE A 18 -3.90 15.91 17.47
N PHE A 19 -4.83 16.23 18.35
CA PHE A 19 -5.93 15.32 18.69
C PHE A 19 -6.86 15.08 17.52
N GLY A 20 -7.10 16.11 16.70
CA GLY A 20 -7.93 15.97 15.50
C GLY A 20 -7.38 14.94 14.52
N LYS A 21 -6.08 14.95 14.29
CA LYS A 21 -5.42 13.97 13.41
C LYS A 21 -5.51 12.56 13.96
N THR A 22 -5.34 12.40 15.26
CA THR A 22 -5.42 11.11 15.92
C THR A 22 -6.83 10.52 15.80
N LEU A 23 -7.86 11.34 15.97
CA LEU A 23 -9.25 10.92 15.85
C LEU A 23 -9.60 10.50 14.42
N VAL A 24 -9.09 11.22 13.41
CA VAL A 24 -9.31 10.88 12.00
C VAL A 24 -8.66 9.55 11.66
N MET A 25 -7.46 9.28 12.15
CA MET A 25 -6.79 8.00 11.95
C MET A 25 -7.54 6.85 12.64
N ALA A 26 -8.06 7.07 13.83
CA ALA A 26 -8.86 6.08 14.54
C ALA A 26 -10.15 5.75 13.80
N ASN A 27 -10.79 6.73 13.17
CA ASN A 27 -11.99 6.51 12.38
C ASN A 27 -11.70 5.73 11.08
N GLU A 28 -10.53 5.93 10.49
CA GLU A 28 -10.11 5.15 9.34
C GLU A 28 -9.84 3.70 9.69
N GLU A 29 -9.29 3.45 10.87
CA GLU A 29 -9.06 2.10 11.36
C GLU A 29 -10.34 1.35 11.70
N SER A 30 -11.45 2.07 11.94
CA SER A 30 -12.74 1.46 12.25
C SER A 30 -13.48 0.95 11.02
N ASP A 31 -12.92 1.15 9.83
CA ASP A 31 -13.46 0.57 8.61
C ASP A 31 -13.22 -0.94 8.65
N ASP A 32 -14.31 -1.71 8.66
CA ASP A 32 -14.28 -3.16 8.91
C ASP A 32 -13.69 -3.99 7.77
N THR A 33 -13.19 -3.34 6.72
CA THR A 33 -12.61 -4.02 5.58
C THR A 33 -11.23 -4.57 5.93
N VAL A 34 -11.12 -5.89 6.00
CA VAL A 34 -9.85 -6.57 6.27
C VAL A 34 -9.32 -7.13 4.95
N TYR A 35 -8.09 -6.73 4.61
CA TYR A 35 -7.40 -7.25 3.43
C TYR A 35 -6.34 -8.24 3.87
N ASN A 36 -6.42 -9.45 3.34
CA ASN A 36 -5.45 -10.50 3.60
C ASN A 36 -4.47 -10.61 2.44
N ARG A 37 -3.27 -11.05 2.74
CA ARG A 37 -2.23 -11.26 1.74
C ARG A 37 -2.37 -12.65 1.13
N TYR A 38 -2.44 -12.68 -0.20
CA TYR A 38 -2.50 -13.92 -0.96
C TYR A 38 -1.39 -13.93 -1.99
N TYR A 39 -1.00 -15.11 -2.43
CA TYR A 39 0.00 -15.29 -3.47
C TYR A 39 -0.64 -16.01 -4.65
N THR A 40 -0.27 -15.60 -5.84
CA THR A 40 -0.69 -16.28 -7.06
C THR A 40 0.45 -16.24 -8.08
N THR A 41 0.39 -17.07 -9.07
CA THR A 41 1.36 -17.10 -10.15
C THR A 41 0.69 -16.59 -11.42
N ILE A 42 1.36 -15.67 -12.12
CA ILE A 42 0.87 -15.10 -13.36
C ILE A 42 1.86 -15.34 -14.47
N GLU A 43 1.36 -15.39 -15.71
CA GLU A 43 2.21 -15.42 -16.89
C GLU A 43 2.48 -14.02 -17.37
N VAL A 44 3.74 -13.72 -17.65
CA VAL A 44 4.16 -12.41 -18.18
C VAL A 44 3.72 -12.32 -19.64
N GLU A 45 2.97 -11.28 -19.96
CA GLU A 45 2.53 -11.00 -21.33
C GLU A 45 3.51 -10.08 -22.03
N LYS A 46 3.44 -10.05 -23.35
CA LYS A 46 4.28 -9.18 -24.15
C LYS A 46 4.05 -7.71 -23.78
N GLY A 47 5.12 -7.00 -23.47
CA GLY A 47 5.07 -5.61 -23.05
C GLY A 47 4.93 -5.39 -21.56
N ASP A 48 4.75 -6.45 -20.77
CA ASP A 48 4.68 -6.33 -19.32
C ASP A 48 6.05 -5.99 -18.71
N THR A 49 6.02 -5.15 -17.69
CA THR A 49 7.19 -4.84 -16.87
C THR A 49 6.85 -5.12 -15.41
N LEU A 50 7.88 -5.23 -14.57
CA LEU A 50 7.62 -5.37 -13.13
C LEU A 50 6.81 -4.18 -12.60
N TRP A 51 7.06 -2.99 -13.13
CA TRP A 51 6.32 -1.80 -12.73
C TRP A 51 4.84 -1.89 -13.10
N SER A 52 4.51 -2.36 -14.32
CA SER A 52 3.12 -2.51 -14.75
C SER A 52 2.39 -3.57 -13.92
N ILE A 53 3.06 -4.67 -13.61
CA ILE A 53 2.51 -5.72 -12.75
C ILE A 53 2.28 -5.19 -11.34
N ALA A 54 3.24 -4.44 -10.81
CA ALA A 54 3.14 -3.84 -9.49
C ALA A 54 1.96 -2.86 -9.41
N LYS A 55 1.73 -2.06 -10.43
CA LYS A 55 0.59 -1.14 -10.48
C LYS A 55 -0.76 -1.86 -10.40
N THR A 56 -0.82 -3.07 -10.92
CA THR A 56 -2.05 -3.88 -10.86
C THR A 56 -2.26 -4.50 -9.48
N CYS A 57 -1.19 -4.90 -8.81
CA CYS A 57 -1.26 -5.75 -7.61
C CYS A 57 -0.98 -5.05 -6.29
N TYR A 58 -0.44 -3.83 -6.30
CA TYR A 58 0.03 -3.17 -5.07
C TYR A 58 -1.10 -2.65 -4.17
N HIS A 59 -2.33 -2.61 -4.67
CA HIS A 59 -3.47 -2.03 -3.95
C HIS A 59 -3.68 -2.70 -2.59
N HIS A 60 -3.96 -1.90 -1.58
CA HIS A 60 -4.21 -2.34 -0.21
C HIS A 60 -3.02 -3.01 0.48
N SER A 61 -1.83 -2.91 -0.11
CA SER A 61 -0.61 -3.50 0.47
C SER A 61 0.05 -2.61 1.51
N GLY A 62 -0.29 -1.33 1.54
CA GLY A 62 0.41 -0.35 2.36
C GLY A 62 1.77 0.05 1.81
N MET A 63 2.15 -0.46 0.64
CA MET A 63 3.42 -0.18 -0.02
C MET A 63 3.22 0.75 -1.20
N SER A 64 4.27 1.52 -1.53
CA SER A 64 4.33 2.24 -2.80
C SER A 64 4.59 1.24 -3.93
N VAL A 65 4.34 1.67 -5.18
CA VAL A 65 4.63 0.83 -6.35
C VAL A 65 6.09 0.41 -6.37
N ARG A 66 6.98 1.33 -6.03
CA ARG A 66 8.43 1.07 -5.99
C ARG A 66 8.79 0.01 -4.97
N GLU A 67 8.23 0.09 -3.77
CA GLU A 67 8.46 -0.90 -2.73
C GLU A 67 7.89 -2.26 -3.14
N TYR A 68 6.75 -2.26 -3.79
CA TYR A 68 6.12 -3.47 -4.27
C TYR A 68 6.97 -4.15 -5.35
N VAL A 69 7.55 -3.39 -6.27
CA VAL A 69 8.49 -3.92 -7.28
C VAL A 69 9.65 -4.64 -6.59
N TYR A 70 10.19 -4.02 -5.55
CA TYR A 70 11.28 -4.62 -4.78
C TYR A 70 10.85 -5.94 -4.13
N GLU A 71 9.66 -5.99 -3.58
CA GLU A 71 9.10 -7.21 -3.01
C GLU A 71 8.90 -8.30 -4.06
N LEU A 72 8.43 -7.94 -5.26
CA LEU A 72 8.30 -8.89 -6.36
C LEU A 72 9.64 -9.52 -6.72
N LYS A 73 10.69 -8.73 -6.74
CA LYS A 73 12.04 -9.23 -7.01
C LYS A 73 12.49 -10.21 -5.94
N LEU A 74 12.24 -9.90 -4.67
CA LEU A 74 12.59 -10.77 -3.55
C LEU A 74 11.83 -12.10 -3.61
N ILE A 75 10.54 -12.06 -3.85
CA ILE A 75 9.68 -13.25 -3.91
C ILE A 75 10.13 -14.19 -5.02
N ASN A 76 10.53 -13.63 -6.15
CA ASN A 76 10.91 -14.41 -7.34
C ASN A 76 12.40 -14.66 -7.46
N GLY A 77 13.21 -14.22 -6.48
CA GLY A 77 14.66 -14.40 -6.53
C GLY A 77 15.33 -13.67 -7.67
N MET A 78 14.79 -12.53 -8.08
CA MET A 78 15.29 -11.77 -9.22
C MET A 78 16.37 -10.78 -8.79
N VAL A 79 17.41 -10.64 -9.59
CA VAL A 79 18.49 -9.65 -9.37
C VAL A 79 18.32 -8.42 -10.27
N SER A 80 17.48 -8.50 -11.29
CA SER A 80 17.22 -7.38 -12.22
C SER A 80 15.73 -7.21 -12.42
N ASP A 81 15.35 -6.11 -13.05
CA ASP A 81 13.95 -5.79 -13.34
C ASP A 81 13.45 -6.45 -14.64
N GLU A 82 14.32 -7.16 -15.34
CA GLU A 82 13.96 -7.74 -16.63
C GLU A 82 13.06 -8.96 -16.47
N ILE A 83 11.95 -8.94 -17.18
CA ILE A 83 11.04 -10.07 -17.31
C ILE A 83 10.74 -10.28 -18.79
N ARG A 84 10.39 -11.51 -19.14
CA ARG A 84 10.13 -11.87 -20.54
C ARG A 84 8.74 -12.47 -20.68
N ALA A 85 8.07 -12.19 -21.79
CA ALA A 85 6.78 -12.80 -22.11
C ALA A 85 6.90 -14.33 -22.06
N GLY A 86 5.90 -14.97 -21.45
CA GLY A 86 5.88 -16.41 -21.27
C GLY A 86 6.48 -16.89 -19.95
N ASN A 87 7.24 -16.05 -19.25
CA ASN A 87 7.74 -16.38 -17.92
C ASN A 87 6.60 -16.40 -16.91
N MET A 88 6.73 -17.29 -15.93
CA MET A 88 5.79 -17.32 -14.80
C MET A 88 6.43 -16.64 -13.62
N ILE A 89 5.72 -15.71 -13.00
CA ILE A 89 6.19 -15.04 -11.79
C ILE A 89 5.14 -15.13 -10.70
N SER A 90 5.60 -15.23 -9.47
CA SER A 90 4.75 -15.19 -8.30
C SER A 90 4.51 -13.75 -7.89
N VAL A 91 3.26 -13.42 -7.61
CA VAL A 91 2.89 -12.08 -7.14
C VAL A 91 2.10 -12.21 -5.85
N GLU A 92 2.22 -11.19 -4.98
CA GLU A 92 1.36 -11.07 -3.83
C GLU A 92 0.28 -10.03 -4.12
N TYR A 93 -0.91 -10.26 -3.60
CA TYR A 93 -1.99 -9.29 -3.71
C TYR A 93 -2.80 -9.27 -2.42
N TYR A 94 -3.51 -8.19 -2.21
CA TYR A 94 -4.27 -7.98 -0.99
C TYR A 94 -5.74 -7.86 -1.36
N ALA A 95 -6.56 -8.73 -0.79
CA ALA A 95 -7.99 -8.76 -1.08
C ALA A 95 -8.77 -9.28 0.13
N GLU A 96 -10.06 -9.05 0.14
CA GLU A 96 -10.94 -9.59 1.17
C GLU A 96 -11.09 -11.10 1.04
N THR A 97 -11.13 -11.56 -0.20
CA THR A 97 -11.24 -12.98 -0.55
C THR A 97 -10.19 -13.35 -1.59
N PRO A 98 -9.75 -14.63 -1.64
CA PRO A 98 -8.81 -15.06 -2.66
C PRO A 98 -9.35 -14.83 -4.07
N GLY A 99 -8.49 -14.41 -4.98
CA GLY A 99 -8.85 -14.20 -6.37
C GLY A 99 -7.62 -13.88 -7.20
N ASN A 100 -7.82 -13.66 -8.48
CA ASN A 100 -6.74 -13.24 -9.37
C ASN A 100 -6.92 -11.75 -9.68
N PRO A 101 -5.91 -10.88 -9.38
CA PRO A 101 -6.02 -9.44 -9.62
C PRO A 101 -6.16 -9.08 -11.10
N TYR A 102 -5.86 -10.00 -12.00
CA TYR A 102 -5.98 -9.81 -13.44
C TYR A 102 -7.32 -10.27 -14.00
N ILE A 103 -8.15 -10.90 -13.17
CA ILE A 103 -9.51 -11.31 -13.55
C ILE A 103 -10.48 -10.40 -12.80
N LYS A 104 -11.23 -9.63 -13.53
CA LYS A 104 -12.27 -8.77 -12.96
C LYS A 104 -13.65 -9.37 -13.17
#